data_ec2f8f957a3322e26ae785a27d15abb6
#
_entry.id   ec2f8f957a3322e26ae785a27d15abb6
#
_cell.length_a   1.000
_cell.length_b   1.000
_cell.length_c   1.000
_cell.angle_alpha   90.00
_cell.angle_beta   90.00
_cell.angle_gamma   90.00
#
_symmetry.space_group_name_H-M   'P 1'
#
loop_
_entity.id
_entity.type
_entity.pdbx_description
1 polymer ?
#
loop_
_entity_poly.entity_id
_entity_poly.type
_entity_poly.pdbx_seq_one_letter_code
_entity_poly.pdbx_strand_id
1 'polypeptide(L)' 'MQSACSSRSKLPDVGTTIFTVIGQLSAEHQALNLSQGAPNFAGDPQLIEATAQAMRAGHNQYAPMSGVAALRAALAEKA' A
#
# COMPACT_ATOMS: atom_id res chain seq x y z
N MET A 1 32.23 -13.98 -12.15
CA MET A 1 31.99 -15.06 -11.19
C MET A 1 31.29 -14.49 -9.98
N GLN A 2 30.09 -14.95 -9.72
CA GLN A 2 29.34 -14.49 -8.56
C GLN A 2 29.71 -15.36 -7.36
N SER A 3 30.18 -14.73 -6.29
CA SER A 3 30.27 -15.41 -5.01
C SER A 3 28.84 -15.68 -4.50
N ALA A 4 28.51 -16.94 -4.34
CA ALA A 4 27.24 -17.30 -3.74
C ALA A 4 27.24 -16.88 -2.27
N CYS A 5 26.58 -15.76 -1.98
CA CYS A 5 26.25 -15.43 -0.62
C CYS A 5 25.00 -16.23 -0.25
N SER A 6 25.19 -17.40 0.39
CA SER A 6 24.05 -18.18 0.86
C SER A 6 23.58 -17.61 2.18
N SER A 7 22.51 -16.85 2.15
CA SER A 7 21.79 -16.46 3.35
C SER A 7 20.75 -17.53 3.67
N ARG A 8 20.75 -18.04 4.90
CA ARG A 8 19.71 -18.93 5.37
C ARG A 8 18.58 -18.11 5.98
N SER A 9 17.37 -18.36 5.52
CA SER A 9 16.18 -17.79 6.17
C SER A 9 16.00 -18.40 7.55
N LYS A 10 15.61 -17.56 8.52
CA LYS A 10 15.18 -18.04 9.86
C LYS A 10 13.82 -18.72 9.82
N LEU A 11 13.06 -18.52 8.75
CA LEU A 11 11.73 -19.07 8.53
C LEU A 11 11.70 -19.80 7.19
N PRO A 12 12.40 -20.95 7.07
CA PRO A 12 12.58 -21.63 5.78
C PRO A 12 11.29 -22.17 5.18
N ASP A 13 10.26 -22.40 6.02
CA ASP A 13 8.98 -22.95 5.59
C ASP A 13 7.98 -21.85 5.18
N VAL A 14 8.36 -20.58 5.30
CA VAL A 14 7.51 -19.46 4.89
C VAL A 14 7.87 -19.11 3.44
N GLY A 15 6.95 -19.40 2.53
CA GLY A 15 7.07 -19.08 1.12
C GLY A 15 6.37 -17.77 0.74
N THR A 16 6.14 -17.61 -0.56
CA THR A 16 5.39 -16.47 -1.08
C THR A 16 3.89 -16.62 -0.86
N THR A 17 3.14 -15.52 -1.05
CA THR A 17 1.69 -15.52 -0.88
C THR A 17 0.98 -15.95 -2.16
N ILE A 18 -0.27 -16.39 -2.02
CA ILE A 18 -1.13 -16.70 -3.17
C ILE A 18 -1.34 -15.48 -4.08
N PHE A 19 -1.34 -14.26 -3.52
CA PHE A 19 -1.45 -13.04 -4.31
C PHE A 19 -0.31 -12.88 -5.31
N THR A 20 0.92 -13.17 -4.88
CA THR A 20 2.09 -13.14 -5.76
C THR A 20 2.00 -14.20 -6.85
N VAL A 21 1.62 -15.43 -6.50
CA VAL A 21 1.50 -16.55 -7.44
C VAL A 21 0.46 -16.24 -8.52
N ILE A 22 -0.72 -15.83 -8.12
CA ILE A 22 -1.79 -15.51 -9.07
C ILE A 22 -1.48 -14.27 -9.89
N GLY A 23 -0.83 -13.26 -9.30
CA GLY A 23 -0.38 -12.07 -10.04
C GLY A 23 0.63 -12.41 -11.13
N GLN A 24 1.60 -13.27 -10.85
CA GLN A 24 2.58 -13.73 -11.83
C GLN A 24 1.91 -14.55 -12.94
N LEU A 25 1.03 -15.47 -12.59
CA LEU A 25 0.31 -16.30 -13.55
C LEU A 25 -0.55 -15.43 -14.49
N SER A 26 -1.25 -14.46 -13.95
CA SER A 26 -2.04 -13.49 -14.73
C SER A 26 -1.16 -12.71 -15.71
N ALA A 27 0.00 -12.25 -15.28
CA ALA A 27 0.94 -11.52 -16.12
C ALA A 27 1.52 -12.39 -17.22
N GLU A 28 1.93 -13.63 -16.91
CA GLU A 28 2.47 -14.58 -17.88
C GLU A 28 1.49 -14.90 -19.01
N HIS A 29 0.21 -15.00 -18.68
CA HIS A 29 -0.85 -15.29 -19.63
C HIS A 29 -1.53 -14.05 -20.22
N GLN A 30 -1.04 -12.85 -19.86
CA GLN A 30 -1.65 -11.57 -20.27
C GLN A 30 -3.16 -11.53 -20.00
N ALA A 31 -3.56 -12.14 -18.90
CA ALA A 31 -4.95 -12.25 -18.50
C ALA A 31 -5.39 -11.03 -17.68
N LEU A 32 -6.68 -10.74 -17.72
CA LEU A 32 -7.28 -9.77 -16.81
C LEU A 32 -7.33 -10.37 -15.40
N ASN A 33 -6.63 -9.73 -14.46
CA ASN A 33 -6.56 -10.22 -13.09
C ASN A 33 -7.80 -9.78 -12.30
N LEU A 34 -8.70 -10.72 -12.07
CA LEU A 34 -9.91 -10.51 -11.26
C LEU A 34 -9.79 -11.11 -9.85
N SER A 35 -8.62 -11.64 -9.50
CA SER A 35 -8.43 -12.30 -8.20
C SER A 35 -8.26 -11.30 -7.06
N GLN A 36 -7.89 -10.07 -7.37
CA GLN A 36 -7.68 -9.02 -6.39
C GLN A 36 -8.22 -7.69 -6.92
N GLY A 37 -9.07 -7.05 -6.14
CA GLY A 37 -9.61 -5.74 -6.51
C GLY A 37 -8.55 -4.66 -6.42
N ALA A 38 -8.38 -3.90 -7.49
CA ALA A 38 -7.52 -2.73 -7.53
C ALA A 38 -8.10 -1.70 -8.49
N PRO A 39 -8.12 -0.41 -8.13
CA PRO A 39 -8.55 0.63 -9.06
C PRO A 39 -7.55 0.76 -10.20
N ASN A 40 -8.05 0.99 -11.40
CA ASN A 40 -7.25 1.25 -12.60
C ASN A 40 -7.20 2.74 -12.97
N PHE A 41 -7.53 3.60 -12.05
CA PHE A 41 -7.53 5.05 -12.22
C PHE A 41 -6.72 5.70 -11.11
N ALA A 42 -6.18 6.88 -11.38
CA ALA A 42 -5.44 7.65 -10.39
C ALA A 42 -6.37 8.25 -9.34
N GLY A 43 -5.83 8.54 -8.17
CA GLY A 43 -6.55 9.30 -7.15
C GLY A 43 -6.87 10.73 -7.60
N ASP A 44 -7.79 11.37 -6.91
CA ASP A 44 -8.15 12.76 -7.18
C ASP A 44 -6.90 13.65 -7.06
N PRO A 45 -6.57 14.46 -8.09
CA PRO A 45 -5.42 15.36 -8.03
C PRO A 45 -5.45 16.34 -6.88
N GLN A 46 -6.62 16.81 -6.47
CA GLN A 46 -6.77 17.70 -5.32
C GLN A 46 -6.41 17.01 -4.01
N LEU A 47 -6.78 15.75 -3.86
CA LEU A 47 -6.43 14.95 -2.69
C LEU A 47 -4.92 14.69 -2.63
N ILE A 48 -4.32 14.37 -3.77
CA ILE A 48 -2.87 14.14 -3.88
C ILE A 48 -2.12 15.41 -3.48
N GLU A 49 -2.51 16.55 -4.01
CA GLU A 49 -1.87 17.83 -3.70
C GLU A 49 -2.07 18.24 -2.24
N ALA A 50 -3.27 18.08 -1.71
CA ALA A 50 -3.55 18.36 -0.29
C ALA A 50 -2.67 17.49 0.63
N THR A 51 -2.49 16.22 0.30
CA THR A 51 -1.62 15.30 1.04
C THR A 51 -0.16 15.75 0.97
N ALA A 52 0.31 16.12 -0.21
CA ALA A 52 1.67 16.61 -0.39
C ALA A 52 1.92 17.90 0.41
N GLN A 53 0.98 18.83 0.40
CA GLN A 53 1.05 20.06 1.18
C GLN A 53 1.08 19.80 2.69
N ALA A 54 0.27 18.86 3.17
CA ALA A 54 0.27 18.48 4.58
C ALA A 54 1.63 17.92 5.01
N MET A 55 2.23 17.08 4.18
CA MET A 55 3.58 16.56 4.44
C MET A 55 4.63 17.67 4.48
N ARG A 56 4.58 18.62 3.55
CA ARG A 56 5.50 19.78 3.53
C ARG A 56 5.31 20.68 4.74
N ALA A 57 4.08 20.79 5.24
CA ALA A 57 3.75 21.57 6.43
C ALA A 57 4.17 20.89 7.74
N GLY A 58 4.67 19.67 7.69
CA GLY A 58 5.21 18.99 8.85
C GLY A 58 4.26 18.03 9.56
N HIS A 59 3.09 17.73 8.98
CA HIS A 59 2.13 16.78 9.56
C HIS A 59 2.55 15.33 9.30
N ASN A 60 3.73 14.94 9.83
CA ASN A 60 4.37 13.66 9.52
C ASN A 60 4.54 12.75 10.74
N GLN A 61 3.92 13.08 11.87
CA GLN A 61 4.02 12.31 13.10
C GLN A 61 2.83 11.36 13.26
N TYR A 62 3.01 10.38 14.12
CA TYR A 62 1.96 9.44 14.44
C TYR A 62 0.76 10.14 15.06
N ALA A 63 -0.42 9.76 14.61
CA ALA A 63 -1.66 10.21 15.22
C ALA A 63 -1.93 9.46 16.53
N PRO A 64 -2.73 10.03 17.43
CA PRO A 64 -3.30 9.27 18.54
C PRO A 64 -4.09 8.04 18.03
N MET A 65 -4.23 7.01 18.86
CA MET A 65 -4.96 5.79 18.49
C MET A 65 -6.36 6.07 17.95
N SER A 66 -7.04 7.08 18.50
CA SER A 66 -8.39 7.48 18.06
C SER A 66 -8.40 8.34 16.78
N GLY A 67 -7.24 8.68 16.26
CA GLY A 67 -7.08 9.60 15.11
C GLY A 67 -6.87 11.05 15.53
N VAL A 68 -6.42 11.87 14.58
CA VAL A 68 -6.22 13.30 14.85
C VAL A 68 -7.55 14.00 15.04
N ALA A 69 -7.59 14.98 15.96
CA ALA A 69 -8.80 15.68 16.34
C ALA A 69 -9.48 16.37 15.13
N ALA A 70 -8.68 16.96 14.24
CA ALA A 70 -9.20 17.64 13.05
C ALA A 70 -9.96 16.69 12.11
N LEU A 71 -9.45 15.48 11.89
CA LEU A 71 -10.10 14.47 11.06
C LEU A 71 -11.41 14.00 11.72
N ARG A 72 -11.37 13.76 13.02
CA ARG A 72 -12.55 13.32 13.78
C ARG A 72 -13.67 14.37 13.72
N ALA A 73 -13.30 15.64 13.88
CA ALA A 73 -14.27 16.74 13.79
C ALA A 73 -14.88 16.85 12.37
N ALA A 74 -14.05 16.73 11.33
CA ALA A 74 -14.52 16.79 9.94
C ALA A 74 -15.45 15.62 9.61
N LEU A 75 -15.15 14.42 10.08
CA LEU A 75 -16.01 13.26 9.90
C LEU A 75 -17.35 13.41 10.62
N ALA A 76 -17.33 13.91 11.85
CA ALA A 76 -18.55 14.16 12.63
C ALA A 76 -19.44 15.21 11.96
N GLU A 77 -18.86 16.24 11.39
CA GLU A 77 -19.60 17.29 10.66
C GLU A 77 -20.23 16.73 9.38
N LYS A 78 -19.50 15.88 8.65
CA LYS A 78 -19.99 15.28 7.40
C LYS A 78 -21.09 14.23 7.65
N ALA A 79 -20.98 13.49 8.71
CA ALA A 79 -21.96 12.49 9.09
C ALA A 79 -23.20 13.15 9.70
#